data_33d131c8ad156ba9b825d326c3b73d47
#
_entry.id   33d131c8ad156ba9b825d326c3b73d47
#
_cell.length_a   1.000
_cell.length_b   1.000
_cell.length_c   1.000
_cell.angle_alpha   90.00
_cell.angle_beta   90.00
_cell.angle_gamma   90.00
#
_symmetry.space_group_name_H-M   'P 1'
#
loop_
_entity.id
_entity.type
_entity.pdbx_description
1 polymer ?
#
loop_
_entity_poly.entity_id
_entity_poly.type
_entity_poly.pdbx_seq_one_letter_code
_entity_poly.pdbx_strand_id
1 'polypeptide(L)'
;MNTMAMGNPTFPLFARILIGALFLTAGIRKAMTIAATAGYFAKLGFPAAEAMAYVAVLIEIGGGLLLIIGWQTRWIAWLLLLFTAIATGMAHRFWEFSDPGQYNGQLNNFLKNVAIIGGLLMFITHGPGSASVDKR
;
A
#
# COMPACT_ATOMS: atom_id res chain seq x y z
N MET A 1 4.20 -6.25 -32.54
CA MET A 1 4.19 -5.79 -31.14
C MET A 1 3.92 -4.30 -31.16
N ASN A 2 2.79 -3.88 -30.57
CA ASN A 2 2.37 -2.48 -30.63
C ASN A 2 3.29 -1.62 -29.77
N THR A 3 4.15 -0.85 -30.40
CA THR A 3 5.04 0.13 -29.77
C THR A 3 4.28 1.24 -29.06
N MET A 4 2.97 1.34 -29.25
CA MET A 4 2.13 2.39 -28.65
C MET A 4 1.99 2.26 -27.12
N ALA A 5 2.17 1.08 -26.54
CA ALA A 5 2.04 0.91 -25.11
C ALA A 5 3.33 1.22 -24.32
N MET A 6 4.48 1.08 -24.94
CA MET A 6 5.78 1.20 -24.25
C MET A 6 6.25 2.63 -24.01
N GLY A 7 5.62 3.62 -24.64
CA GLY A 7 5.98 5.02 -24.45
C GLY A 7 4.85 5.91 -23.95
N ASN A 8 3.67 5.35 -23.68
CA ASN A 8 2.52 6.15 -23.28
C ASN A 8 2.59 6.46 -21.77
N PRO A 9 2.79 7.75 -21.39
CA PRO A 9 2.92 8.14 -19.99
C PRO A 9 1.63 7.97 -19.17
N THR A 10 0.51 7.74 -19.84
CA THR A 10 -0.80 7.67 -19.23
C THR A 10 -0.97 6.43 -18.34
N PHE A 11 -0.51 5.26 -18.80
CA PHE A 11 -0.68 4.03 -18.03
C PHE A 11 0.08 4.04 -16.71
N PRO A 12 1.38 4.40 -16.67
CA PRO A 12 2.08 4.53 -15.39
C PRO A 12 1.45 5.57 -14.46
N LEU A 13 0.94 6.68 -15.00
CA LEU A 13 0.24 7.70 -14.23
C LEU A 13 -1.02 7.13 -13.57
N PHE A 14 -1.87 6.44 -14.34
CA PHE A 14 -3.07 5.79 -13.79
C PHE A 14 -2.72 4.73 -12.74
N ALA A 15 -1.71 3.92 -12.97
CA ALA A 15 -1.26 2.92 -12.01
C ALA A 15 -0.85 3.57 -10.68
N ARG A 16 -0.10 4.67 -10.73
CA ARG A 16 0.27 5.43 -9.52
C ARG A 16 -0.93 6.03 -8.80
N ILE A 17 -1.88 6.59 -9.54
CA ILE A 17 -3.10 7.16 -8.97
C ILE A 17 -3.92 6.07 -8.28
N LEU A 18 -4.12 4.92 -8.91
CA LEU A 18 -4.93 3.84 -8.36
C LEU A 18 -4.32 3.26 -7.08
N ILE A 19 -3.04 2.94 -7.10
CA ILE A 19 -2.35 2.38 -5.94
C ILE A 19 -2.18 3.45 -4.85
N GLY A 20 -1.75 4.65 -5.23
CA GLY A 20 -1.56 5.75 -4.29
C GLY A 20 -2.86 6.17 -3.60
N ALA A 21 -3.97 6.19 -4.34
CA ALA A 21 -5.29 6.51 -3.78
C ALA A 21 -5.73 5.48 -2.73
N LEU A 22 -5.42 4.21 -2.93
CA LEU A 22 -5.72 3.17 -1.94
C LEU A 22 -4.98 3.45 -0.62
N PHE A 23 -3.68 3.72 -0.67
CA PHE A 23 -2.90 4.04 0.52
C PHE A 23 -3.34 5.34 1.17
N LEU A 24 -3.56 6.38 0.37
CA LEU A 24 -4.02 7.69 0.85
C LEU A 24 -5.35 7.56 1.59
N THR A 25 -6.32 6.87 0.99
CA THR A 25 -7.64 6.64 1.59
C THR A 25 -7.52 5.83 2.89
N ALA A 26 -6.72 4.77 2.88
CA ALA A 26 -6.50 3.95 4.06
C ALA A 26 -5.87 4.75 5.20
N GLY A 27 -4.87 5.57 4.90
CA GLY A 27 -4.21 6.42 5.87
C GLY A 27 -5.13 7.50 6.45
N ILE A 28 -5.94 8.15 5.61
CA ILE A 28 -6.93 9.14 6.06
C ILE A 28 -7.93 8.49 7.00
N ARG A 29 -8.46 7.32 6.66
CA ARG A 29 -9.41 6.60 7.52
C ARG A 29 -8.79 6.27 8.88
N LYS A 30 -7.54 5.80 8.92
CA LYS A 30 -6.83 5.53 10.16
C LYS A 30 -6.60 6.81 10.97
N ALA A 31 -6.27 7.92 10.33
CA ALA A 31 -6.09 9.21 10.99
C ALA A 31 -7.39 9.70 11.66
N MET A 32 -8.53 9.48 11.01
CA MET A 32 -9.84 9.85 11.55
C MET A 32 -10.26 8.98 12.74
N THR A 33 -9.70 7.78 12.88
CA THR A 33 -10.02 6.82 13.93
C THR A 33 -8.76 6.33 14.63
N ILE A 34 -7.86 7.23 14.98
CA ILE A 34 -6.52 6.87 15.46
C ILE A 34 -6.54 6.00 16.73
N ALA A 35 -7.42 6.30 17.68
CA ALA A 35 -7.54 5.52 18.89
C ALA A 35 -8.00 4.09 18.60
N ALA A 36 -8.97 3.91 17.71
CA ALA A 36 -9.44 2.59 17.29
C ALA A 36 -8.35 1.83 16.53
N THR A 37 -7.59 2.53 15.69
CA THR A 37 -6.45 1.97 14.95
C THR A 37 -5.38 1.47 15.91
N ALA A 38 -5.01 2.28 16.92
CA ALA A 38 -4.04 1.88 17.95
C ALA A 38 -4.55 0.67 18.74
N GLY A 39 -5.82 0.64 19.11
CA GLY A 39 -6.44 -0.50 19.79
C GLY A 39 -6.40 -1.78 18.96
N TYR A 40 -6.64 -1.67 17.66
CA TYR A 40 -6.54 -2.79 16.73
C TYR A 40 -5.11 -3.29 16.62
N PHE A 41 -4.14 -2.40 16.50
CA PHE A 41 -2.72 -2.77 16.43
C PHE A 41 -2.25 -3.46 17.70
N ALA A 42 -2.73 -3.01 18.87
CA ALA A 42 -2.43 -3.68 20.13
C ALA A 42 -2.95 -5.12 20.14
N LYS A 43 -4.15 -5.36 19.63
CA LYS A 43 -4.73 -6.71 19.50
C LYS A 43 -3.93 -7.60 18.55
N LEU A 44 -3.31 -7.02 17.51
CA LEU A 44 -2.45 -7.75 16.58
C LEU A 44 -1.08 -8.08 17.16
N GLY A 45 -0.72 -7.54 18.31
CA GLY A 45 0.55 -7.77 18.97
C GLY A 45 1.66 -6.79 18.59
N PHE A 46 1.34 -5.63 18.00
CA PHE A 46 2.34 -4.61 17.72
C PHE A 46 2.86 -3.99 19.02
N PRO A 47 4.20 -3.91 19.21
CA PRO A 47 4.76 -3.11 20.29
C PRO A 47 4.52 -1.63 20.05
N ALA A 48 4.33 -0.84 21.12
CA ALA A 48 4.05 0.59 21.01
C ALA A 48 2.95 0.90 20.00
N ALA A 49 1.79 0.25 20.15
CA ALA A 49 0.71 0.24 19.16
C ALA A 49 0.22 1.65 18.77
N GLU A 50 0.19 2.59 19.72
CA GLU A 50 -0.17 3.97 19.44
C GLU A 50 0.83 4.64 18.49
N ALA A 51 2.12 4.51 18.79
CA ALA A 51 3.18 5.03 17.92
C ALA A 51 3.14 4.36 16.52
N MET A 52 2.90 3.06 16.47
CA MET A 52 2.77 2.34 15.20
C MET A 52 1.56 2.80 14.39
N ALA A 53 0.46 3.17 15.04
CA ALA A 53 -0.70 3.74 14.36
C ALA A 53 -0.36 5.07 13.66
N TYR A 54 0.36 5.97 14.34
CA TYR A 54 0.83 7.23 13.72
C TYR A 54 1.83 6.97 12.59
N VAL A 55 2.75 6.03 12.75
CA VAL A 55 3.70 5.63 11.70
C VAL A 55 2.95 5.11 10.47
N ALA A 56 1.94 4.27 10.67
CA ALA A 56 1.11 3.76 9.57
C ALA A 56 0.41 4.88 8.82
N VAL A 57 -0.19 5.83 9.54
CA VAL A 57 -0.84 7.01 8.94
C VAL A 57 0.15 7.82 8.10
N LEU A 58 1.33 8.11 8.62
CA LEU A 58 2.37 8.85 7.91
C LEU A 58 2.83 8.13 6.63
N ILE A 59 3.08 6.83 6.72
CA ILE A 59 3.52 6.02 5.58
C ILE A 59 2.43 5.98 4.51
N GLU A 60 1.19 5.73 4.91
CA GLU A 60 0.08 5.58 3.96
C GLU A 60 -0.30 6.90 3.30
N ILE A 61 -0.44 7.98 4.06
CA ILE A 61 -0.77 9.30 3.49
C ILE A 61 0.42 9.85 2.72
N GLY A 62 1.60 9.91 3.34
CA GLY A 62 2.80 10.44 2.71
C GLY A 62 3.23 9.62 1.52
N GLY A 63 3.32 8.29 1.69
CA GLY A 63 3.69 7.38 0.61
C GLY A 63 2.69 7.37 -0.53
N GLY A 64 1.40 7.39 -0.22
CA GLY A 64 0.34 7.45 -1.24
C GLY A 64 0.42 8.73 -2.07
N LEU A 65 0.56 9.89 -1.44
CA LEU A 65 0.71 11.17 -2.14
C LEU A 65 1.99 11.21 -2.99
N LEU A 66 3.11 10.79 -2.43
CA LEU A 66 4.39 10.80 -3.14
C LEU A 66 4.41 9.83 -4.31
N LEU A 67 3.73 8.70 -4.19
CA LEU A 67 3.56 7.76 -5.31
C LEU A 67 2.71 8.39 -6.42
N ILE A 68 1.61 9.07 -6.08
CA ILE A 68 0.74 9.73 -7.07
C ILE A 68 1.52 10.77 -7.87
N ILE A 69 2.26 11.66 -7.19
CA ILE A 69 3.03 12.69 -7.89
C ILE A 69 4.30 12.14 -8.56
N GLY A 70 4.73 10.95 -8.16
CA GLY A 70 5.90 10.30 -8.75
C GLY A 70 7.22 10.91 -8.30
N TRP A 71 7.36 11.24 -7.01
CA TRP A 71 8.59 11.73 -6.42
C TRP A 71 9.28 10.64 -5.63
N GLN A 72 10.58 10.43 -5.90
CA GLN A 72 11.36 9.34 -5.29
C GLN A 72 10.65 7.99 -5.38
N THR A 73 10.01 7.76 -6.50
CA THR A 73 9.02 6.68 -6.69
C THR A 73 9.56 5.31 -6.31
N ARG A 74 10.80 4.99 -6.67
CA ARG A 74 11.38 3.66 -6.37
C ARG A 74 11.52 3.45 -4.87
N TRP A 75 11.98 4.46 -4.13
CA TRP A 75 12.13 4.39 -2.67
C TRP A 75 10.78 4.36 -1.95
N ILE A 76 9.83 5.18 -2.42
CA ILE A 76 8.47 5.17 -1.89
C ILE A 76 7.79 3.83 -2.14
N ALA A 77 7.96 3.25 -3.32
CA ALA A 77 7.42 1.94 -3.63
C ALA A 77 8.03 0.84 -2.74
N TRP A 78 9.32 0.88 -2.45
CA TRP A 78 9.95 -0.01 -1.48
C TRP A 78 9.35 0.13 -0.09
N LEU A 79 9.18 1.37 0.37
CA LEU A 79 8.60 1.65 1.69
C LEU A 79 7.17 1.11 1.79
N LEU A 80 6.33 1.39 0.81
CA LEU A 80 4.95 0.90 0.76
C LEU A 80 4.88 -0.62 0.64
N LEU A 81 5.81 -1.23 -0.09
CA LEU A 81 5.89 -2.69 -0.22
C LEU A 81 6.20 -3.34 1.13
N LEU A 82 7.23 -2.87 1.82
CA LEU A 82 7.62 -3.39 3.14
C LEU A 82 6.49 -3.19 4.15
N PHE A 83 5.88 -2.01 4.16
CA PHE A 83 4.72 -1.73 5.01
C PHE A 83 3.58 -2.72 4.73
N THR A 84 3.24 -2.92 3.46
CA THR A 84 2.15 -3.83 3.05
C THR A 84 2.46 -5.27 3.42
N ALA A 85 3.70 -5.72 3.23
CA ALA A 85 4.11 -7.08 3.59
C ALA A 85 3.99 -7.34 5.09
N ILE A 86 4.45 -6.39 5.91
CA ILE A 86 4.36 -6.50 7.39
C ILE A 86 2.89 -6.47 7.82
N ALA A 87 2.11 -5.52 7.31
CA ALA A 87 0.69 -5.40 7.63
C ALA A 87 -0.08 -6.65 7.25
N THR A 88 0.23 -7.25 6.10
CA THR A 88 -0.42 -8.48 5.63
C THR A 88 -0.13 -9.65 6.56
N GLY A 89 1.13 -9.83 6.95
CA GLY A 89 1.53 -10.90 7.86
C GLY A 89 0.98 -10.74 9.28
N MET A 90 0.68 -9.52 9.70
CA MET A 90 0.13 -9.25 11.04
C MET A 90 -1.40 -9.23 11.05
N ALA A 91 -2.04 -8.66 10.04
CA ALA A 91 -3.48 -8.39 10.06
C ALA A 91 -4.31 -9.42 9.29
N HIS A 92 -3.75 -10.10 8.31
CA HIS A 92 -4.50 -10.95 7.39
C HIS A 92 -4.04 -12.41 7.43
N ARG A 93 -3.92 -12.95 8.63
CA ARG A 93 -3.55 -14.35 8.88
C ARG A 93 -4.77 -15.25 8.74
N PHE A 94 -5.21 -15.48 7.51
CA PHE A 94 -6.41 -16.24 7.20
C PHE A 94 -6.38 -17.68 7.75
N TRP A 95 -5.19 -18.27 7.86
CA TRP A 95 -4.99 -19.64 8.37
C TRP A 95 -5.33 -19.79 9.86
N GLU A 96 -5.50 -18.71 10.61
CA GLU A 96 -5.87 -18.73 12.02
C GLU A 96 -7.39 -18.76 12.25
N PHE A 97 -8.20 -18.64 11.19
CA PHE A 97 -9.66 -18.59 11.28
C PHE A 97 -10.29 -19.90 10.83
N SER A 98 -11.17 -20.46 11.67
CA SER A 98 -11.92 -21.67 11.36
C SER A 98 -13.31 -21.38 10.75
N ASP A 99 -13.88 -20.21 11.04
CA ASP A 99 -15.13 -19.78 10.43
C ASP A 99 -14.94 -19.49 8.94
N PRO A 100 -15.75 -20.12 8.03
CA PRO A 100 -15.56 -19.96 6.59
C PRO A 100 -15.65 -18.50 6.11
N GLY A 101 -16.52 -17.70 6.70
CA GLY A 101 -16.67 -16.28 6.32
C GLY A 101 -15.45 -15.46 6.69
N GLN A 102 -14.93 -15.64 7.91
CA GLN A 102 -13.71 -14.97 8.37
C GLN A 102 -12.48 -15.43 7.58
N TYR A 103 -12.36 -16.74 7.37
CA TYR A 103 -11.27 -17.30 6.56
C TYR A 103 -11.23 -16.68 5.15
N ASN A 104 -12.37 -16.69 4.47
CA ASN A 104 -12.46 -16.15 3.10
C ASN A 104 -12.22 -14.64 3.06
N GLY A 105 -12.74 -13.90 4.02
CA GLY A 105 -12.51 -12.44 4.11
C GLY A 105 -11.04 -12.12 4.31
N GLN A 106 -10.36 -12.81 5.20
CA GLN A 106 -8.94 -12.60 5.46
C GLN A 106 -8.07 -13.08 4.29
N LEU A 107 -8.43 -14.19 3.65
CA LEU A 107 -7.75 -14.67 2.45
C LEU A 107 -7.84 -13.63 1.31
N ASN A 108 -9.02 -13.06 1.10
CA ASN A 108 -9.21 -12.02 0.07
C ASN A 108 -8.36 -10.80 0.37
N ASN A 109 -8.28 -10.35 1.62
CA ASN A 109 -7.42 -9.24 2.01
C ASN A 109 -5.94 -9.56 1.81
N PHE A 110 -5.52 -10.78 2.14
CA PHE A 110 -4.16 -11.24 1.92
C PHE A 110 -3.80 -11.20 0.43
N LEU A 111 -4.64 -11.80 -0.41
CA LEU A 111 -4.41 -11.85 -1.86
C LEU A 111 -4.44 -10.47 -2.50
N LYS A 112 -5.33 -9.58 -2.06
CA LYS A 112 -5.37 -8.19 -2.50
C LYS A 112 -4.05 -7.48 -2.21
N ASN A 113 -3.53 -7.66 -1.02
CA ASN A 113 -2.25 -7.05 -0.63
C ASN A 113 -1.08 -7.62 -1.41
N VAL A 114 -1.08 -8.93 -1.69
CA VAL A 114 -0.10 -9.56 -2.59
C VAL A 114 -0.15 -8.92 -3.98
N ALA A 115 -1.33 -8.67 -4.52
CA ALA A 115 -1.51 -8.00 -5.81
C ALA A 115 -0.97 -6.56 -5.79
N ILE A 116 -1.20 -5.82 -4.71
CA ILE A 116 -0.64 -4.47 -4.51
C ILE A 116 0.88 -4.52 -4.51
N ILE A 117 1.48 -5.48 -3.82
CA ILE A 117 2.93 -5.70 -3.81
C ILE A 117 3.44 -5.93 -5.24
N GLY A 118 2.72 -6.71 -6.04
CA GLY A 118 3.05 -6.92 -7.45
C GLY A 118 3.10 -5.60 -8.24
N GLY A 119 2.12 -4.73 -8.05
CA GLY A 119 2.12 -3.40 -8.66
C GLY A 119 3.27 -2.51 -8.19
N LEU A 120 3.60 -2.54 -6.90
CA LEU A 120 4.72 -1.79 -6.34
C LEU A 120 6.07 -2.27 -6.88
N LEU A 121 6.23 -3.58 -7.08
CA LEU A 121 7.43 -4.15 -7.71
C LEU A 121 7.67 -3.57 -9.11
N MET A 122 6.63 -3.30 -9.86
CA MET A 122 6.76 -2.68 -11.19
C MET A 122 7.32 -1.26 -11.09
N PHE A 123 6.90 -0.48 -10.10
CA PHE A 123 7.46 0.87 -9.88
C PHE A 123 8.91 0.83 -9.39
N ILE A 124 9.27 -0.16 -8.58
CA ILE A 124 10.66 -0.34 -8.13
C ILE A 124 11.57 -0.62 -9.34
N THR A 125 11.13 -1.45 -10.26
CA THR A 125 11.94 -1.86 -11.41
C THR A 125 11.93 -0.83 -12.55
N HIS A 126 10.77 -0.31 -12.90
CA HIS A 126 10.57 0.53 -14.08
C HIS A 126 10.46 2.03 -13.80
N GLY A 127 10.30 2.41 -12.53
CA GLY A 127 10.10 3.81 -12.14
C GLY A 127 8.67 4.29 -12.42
N PRO A 128 8.44 5.63 -12.29
CA PRO A 128 7.09 6.20 -12.31
C PRO A 128 6.54 6.53 -13.69
N GLY A 129 7.35 6.45 -14.74
CA GLY A 129 6.99 6.97 -16.06
C GLY A 129 7.26 8.46 -16.19
N SER A 130 7.14 8.99 -17.42
CA SER A 130 7.53 10.37 -17.74
C SER A 130 6.58 11.44 -17.19
N ALA A 131 5.30 11.10 -16.96
CA ALA A 131 4.32 12.01 -16.36
C ALA A 131 4.45 12.01 -14.82
N SER A 132 5.60 12.40 -14.31
CA SER A 132 5.94 12.38 -12.88
C SER A 132 6.98 13.44 -12.56
N VAL A 133 7.16 13.73 -11.27
CA VAL A 133 8.22 14.62 -10.81
C VAL A 133 9.60 14.03 -11.12
N ASP A 134 9.77 12.71 -10.96
CA ASP A 134 11.04 12.02 -11.28
C ASP A 134 11.34 11.98 -12.78
N LYS A 135 10.34 12.08 -13.64
CA LYS A 135 10.46 12.09 -15.12
C LYS A 135 11.20 10.88 -15.72
N ARG A 136 11.02 9.70 -15.14
CA ARG A 136 11.73 8.48 -15.58
C ARG A 136 10.81 7.28 -15.66
#